data_7de500ff5c2c70499b9171badfb122a1
#
_entry.id   7de500ff5c2c70499b9171badfb122a1
#
_cell.length_a   1.000
_cell.length_b   1.000
_cell.length_c   1.000
_cell.angle_alpha   90.00
_cell.angle_beta   90.00
_cell.angle_gamma   90.00
#
_symmetry.space_group_name_H-M   'P 1'
#
loop_
_entity.id
_entity.type
_entity.pdbx_description
1 polymer ?
#
loop_
_entity_poly.entity_id
_entity_poly.type
_entity_poly.pdbx_seq_one_letter_code
_entity_poly.pdbx_strand_id
1 'polypeptide(L)'
;MQIMKFIKSLAYPSEMLPPIVEEESHFDPETEHSAAKLGMWLFLATELLLFGGLFAAYAIFRAKYPVMFAEGSANLDVVLGSVNTVILIFSSWTVAVAVTAIQENKIKLVQVMLWITLICAAIFGINKYFEYSYKFSNGIGPGTDIFYSIYFAATGVHMLHVFIGMAVLGVILKRTYEGRYLSLIHISEPTRQHW
;
A
#
# COMPACT_ATOMS: atom_id res chain seq x y z
N MET A 1 -27.99 -33.71 -24.35
CA MET A 1 -29.08 -32.86 -23.78
C MET A 1 -29.62 -33.41 -22.45
N GLN A 2 -29.42 -34.66 -22.06
CA GLN A 2 -29.85 -35.24 -20.77
C GLN A 2 -28.93 -34.91 -19.58
N ILE A 3 -27.62 -34.79 -19.78
CA ILE A 3 -26.64 -34.51 -18.70
C ILE A 3 -26.86 -33.11 -18.09
N MET A 4 -27.24 -32.15 -18.91
CA MET A 4 -27.49 -30.77 -18.45
C MET A 4 -28.78 -30.62 -17.62
N LYS A 5 -29.76 -31.53 -17.81
CA LYS A 5 -30.96 -31.60 -16.96
C LYS A 5 -30.65 -32.24 -15.60
N PHE A 6 -29.71 -33.22 -15.56
CA PHE A 6 -29.30 -33.90 -14.35
C PHE A 6 -28.46 -32.96 -13.45
N ILE A 7 -27.59 -32.13 -14.05
CA ILE A 7 -26.80 -31.13 -13.28
C ILE A 7 -27.73 -30.03 -12.69
N LYS A 8 -28.80 -29.65 -13.40
CA LYS A 8 -29.80 -28.71 -12.86
C LYS A 8 -30.67 -29.29 -11.73
N SER A 9 -30.82 -30.61 -11.67
CA SER A 9 -31.57 -31.26 -10.57
C SER A 9 -30.73 -31.47 -9.29
N LEU A 10 -29.39 -31.34 -9.39
CA LEU A 10 -28.48 -31.33 -8.25
C LEU A 10 -28.20 -29.91 -7.74
N ALA A 11 -28.68 -28.89 -8.44
CA ALA A 11 -28.66 -27.54 -7.92
C ALA A 11 -29.65 -27.46 -6.75
N TYR A 12 -29.13 -27.22 -5.57
CA TYR A 12 -29.86 -26.98 -4.34
C TYR A 12 -31.04 -26.02 -4.62
N PRO A 13 -32.29 -26.39 -4.24
CA PRO A 13 -33.42 -25.50 -4.48
C PRO A 13 -33.14 -24.17 -3.79
N SER A 14 -33.27 -23.10 -4.53
CA SER A 14 -33.02 -21.72 -4.08
C SER A 14 -33.90 -21.30 -2.89
N GLU A 15 -34.96 -22.08 -2.60
CA GLU A 15 -35.85 -21.87 -1.47
C GLU A 15 -35.32 -22.37 -0.14
N MET A 16 -34.22 -23.18 -0.13
CA MET A 16 -33.61 -23.72 1.09
C MET A 16 -32.35 -22.99 1.54
N LEU A 17 -31.91 -21.98 0.79
CA LEU A 17 -30.88 -21.08 1.29
C LEU A 17 -31.54 -20.18 2.33
N PRO A 18 -31.03 -20.15 3.59
CA PRO A 18 -31.46 -19.12 4.50
C PRO A 18 -31.29 -17.77 3.82
N PRO A 19 -32.20 -16.80 4.02
CA PRO A 19 -31.99 -15.48 3.45
C PRO A 19 -30.58 -15.07 3.82
N ILE A 20 -29.81 -14.64 2.81
CA ILE A 20 -28.53 -14.00 3.05
C ILE A 20 -28.90 -12.82 3.95
N VAL A 21 -28.71 -12.98 5.25
CA VAL A 21 -28.76 -11.87 6.18
C VAL A 21 -27.62 -10.98 5.68
N GLU A 22 -27.94 -10.03 4.81
CA GLU A 22 -27.10 -8.86 4.66
C GLU A 22 -26.97 -8.37 6.10
N GLU A 23 -25.80 -8.55 6.66
CA GLU A 23 -25.42 -7.96 7.93
C GLU A 23 -25.51 -6.45 7.68
N GLU A 24 -26.73 -5.91 7.80
CA GLU A 24 -26.94 -4.47 7.87
C GLU A 24 -26.01 -4.02 8.99
N SER A 25 -24.99 -3.27 8.63
CA SER A 25 -24.10 -2.69 9.63
C SER A 25 -25.00 -1.92 10.59
N HIS A 26 -25.16 -2.44 11.83
CA HIS A 26 -26.00 -1.84 12.87
C HIS A 26 -25.50 -0.46 13.32
N PHE A 27 -24.51 0.08 12.62
CA PHE A 27 -23.93 1.39 12.88
C PHE A 27 -24.52 2.42 11.92
N ASP A 28 -24.91 3.55 12.48
CA ASP A 28 -25.28 4.74 11.74
C ASP A 28 -24.11 5.11 10.76
N PRO A 29 -24.39 5.45 9.48
CA PRO A 29 -23.35 5.78 8.49
C PRO A 29 -22.34 6.84 8.96
N GLU A 30 -22.76 7.75 9.83
CA GLU A 30 -21.92 8.77 10.44
C GLU A 30 -20.92 8.16 11.45
N THR A 31 -21.37 7.16 12.20
CA THR A 31 -20.53 6.41 13.15
C THR A 31 -19.51 5.55 12.39
N GLU A 32 -19.90 4.90 11.30
CA GLU A 32 -19.01 4.10 10.45
C GLU A 32 -17.89 4.96 9.83
N HIS A 33 -18.26 6.13 9.30
CA HIS A 33 -17.26 7.07 8.76
C HIS A 33 -16.30 7.59 9.83
N SER A 34 -16.79 7.89 11.02
CA SER A 34 -15.99 8.35 12.15
C SER A 34 -15.04 7.25 12.66
N ALA A 35 -15.51 6.00 12.73
CA ALA A 35 -14.71 4.85 13.12
C ALA A 35 -13.58 4.56 12.09
N ALA A 36 -13.89 4.63 10.79
CA ALA A 36 -12.90 4.47 9.73
C ALA A 36 -11.81 5.55 9.80
N LYS A 37 -12.21 6.80 10.06
CA LYS A 37 -11.28 7.93 10.23
C LYS A 37 -10.38 7.75 11.45
N LEU A 38 -10.95 7.31 12.58
CA LEU A 38 -10.18 7.00 13.79
C LEU A 38 -9.19 5.86 13.55
N GLY A 39 -9.62 4.78 12.88
CA GLY A 39 -8.78 3.66 12.50
C GLY A 39 -7.59 4.08 11.64
N MET A 40 -7.80 4.98 10.67
CA MET A 40 -6.73 5.55 9.87
C MET A 40 -5.73 6.36 10.70
N TRP A 41 -6.20 7.18 11.66
CA TRP A 41 -5.31 7.93 12.54
C TRP A 41 -4.48 7.02 13.46
N LEU A 42 -5.09 5.97 14.00
CA LEU A 42 -4.37 4.98 14.82
C LEU A 42 -3.32 4.24 13.98
N PHE A 43 -3.67 3.84 12.76
CA PHE A 43 -2.72 3.22 11.84
C PHE A 43 -1.54 4.15 11.56
N LEU A 44 -1.77 5.41 11.19
CA LEU A 44 -0.69 6.38 10.96
C LEU A 44 0.19 6.60 12.21
N ALA A 45 -0.41 6.61 13.39
CA ALA A 45 0.34 6.74 14.65
C ALA A 45 1.26 5.52 14.89
N THR A 46 0.79 4.31 14.63
CA THR A 46 1.63 3.09 14.76
C THR A 46 2.77 3.08 13.76
N GLU A 47 2.53 3.51 12.51
CA GLU A 47 3.57 3.63 11.49
C GLU A 47 4.64 4.67 11.88
N LEU A 48 4.20 5.82 12.39
CA LEU A 48 5.11 6.87 12.88
C LEU A 48 5.99 6.35 14.03
N LEU A 49 5.42 5.58 14.95
CA LEU A 49 6.17 4.97 16.06
C LEU A 49 7.16 3.91 15.55
N LEU A 50 6.77 3.07 14.61
CA LEU A 50 7.62 2.03 14.03
C LEU A 50 8.84 2.63 13.33
N PHE A 51 8.62 3.53 12.37
CA PHE A 51 9.71 4.18 11.64
C PHE A 51 10.48 5.17 12.52
N GLY A 52 9.81 5.89 13.41
CA GLY A 52 10.44 6.77 14.40
C GLY A 52 11.39 6.03 15.32
N GLY A 53 11.02 4.83 15.76
CA GLY A 53 11.90 3.95 16.53
C GLY A 53 13.17 3.53 15.76
N LEU A 54 13.04 3.19 14.48
CA LEU A 54 14.18 2.86 13.61
C LEU A 54 15.09 4.07 13.39
N PHE A 55 14.54 5.26 13.17
CA PHE A 55 15.34 6.48 13.04
C PHE A 55 16.02 6.89 14.36
N ALA A 56 15.34 6.71 15.49
CA ALA A 56 15.92 6.93 16.81
C ALA A 56 17.10 5.98 17.07
N ALA A 57 16.95 4.69 16.76
CA ALA A 57 18.03 3.73 16.83
C ALA A 57 19.20 4.14 15.92
N TYR A 58 18.94 4.53 14.67
CA TYR A 58 19.97 5.04 13.78
C TYR A 58 20.71 6.23 14.37
N ALA A 59 20.01 7.21 14.92
CA ALA A 59 20.62 8.41 15.51
C ALA A 59 21.50 8.08 16.73
N ILE A 60 21.02 7.21 17.63
CA ILE A 60 21.75 6.77 18.82
C ILE A 60 23.03 6.01 18.44
N PHE A 61 22.92 5.04 17.54
CA PHE A 61 24.08 4.24 17.13
C PHE A 61 25.08 5.05 16.29
N ARG A 62 24.61 5.98 15.45
CA ARG A 62 25.48 6.92 14.74
C ARG A 62 26.26 7.81 15.69
N ALA A 63 25.66 8.30 16.78
CA ALA A 63 26.34 9.07 17.79
C ALA A 63 27.38 8.23 18.57
N LYS A 64 27.08 6.94 18.80
CA LYS A 64 27.95 6.04 19.53
C LYS A 64 29.14 5.50 18.70
N TYR A 65 28.93 5.28 17.40
CA TYR A 65 29.91 4.69 16.47
C TYR A 65 30.09 5.55 15.21
N PRO A 66 30.58 6.81 15.34
CA PRO A 66 30.57 7.76 14.23
C PRO A 66 31.44 7.34 13.05
N VAL A 67 32.60 6.72 13.30
CA VAL A 67 33.53 6.26 12.25
C VAL A 67 32.92 5.13 11.43
N MET A 68 32.35 4.12 12.06
CA MET A 68 31.68 3.00 11.39
C MET A 68 30.51 3.48 10.52
N PHE A 69 29.72 4.45 11.01
CA PHE A 69 28.61 5.02 10.24
C PHE A 69 29.08 5.89 9.08
N ALA A 70 30.20 6.58 9.20
CA ALA A 70 30.80 7.35 8.10
C ALA A 70 31.31 6.42 6.98
N GLU A 71 32.02 5.35 7.32
CA GLU A 71 32.51 4.34 6.38
C GLU A 71 31.36 3.58 5.72
N GLY A 72 30.38 3.12 6.51
CA GLY A 72 29.21 2.42 6.00
C GLY A 72 28.38 3.27 5.04
N SER A 73 28.19 4.56 5.35
CA SER A 73 27.45 5.49 4.49
C SER A 73 28.22 5.84 3.19
N ALA A 74 29.55 5.89 3.22
CA ALA A 74 30.38 6.13 2.04
C ALA A 74 30.28 4.99 1.02
N ASN A 75 29.99 3.77 1.46
CA ASN A 75 29.81 2.59 0.63
C ASN A 75 28.36 2.45 0.05
N LEU A 76 27.49 3.41 0.31
CA LEU A 76 26.16 3.45 -0.26
C LEU A 76 26.15 4.22 -1.58
N ASP A 77 25.46 3.69 -2.58
CA ASP A 77 25.26 4.40 -3.84
C ASP A 77 24.23 5.53 -3.67
N VAL A 78 24.75 6.75 -3.50
CA VAL A 78 23.95 7.97 -3.31
C VAL A 78 23.10 8.26 -4.55
N VAL A 79 23.59 7.94 -5.76
CA VAL A 79 22.88 8.20 -7.01
C VAL A 79 21.64 7.30 -7.09
N LEU A 80 21.81 6.01 -6.85
CA LEU A 80 20.71 5.06 -6.84
C LEU A 80 19.67 5.39 -5.76
N GLY A 81 20.12 5.77 -4.56
CA GLY A 81 19.27 6.24 -3.49
C GLY A 81 18.46 7.49 -3.84
N SER A 82 19.09 8.46 -4.49
CA SER A 82 18.44 9.69 -4.94
C SER A 82 17.39 9.43 -6.02
N VAL A 83 17.71 8.59 -7.01
CA VAL A 83 16.77 8.18 -8.07
C VAL A 83 15.55 7.49 -7.46
N ASN A 84 15.76 6.57 -6.52
CA ASN A 84 14.65 5.90 -5.82
C ASN A 84 13.76 6.88 -5.05
N THR A 85 14.36 7.90 -4.42
CA THR A 85 13.60 8.95 -3.72
C THR A 85 12.73 9.75 -4.68
N VAL A 86 13.27 10.15 -5.84
CA VAL A 86 12.50 10.87 -6.88
C VAL A 86 11.34 10.02 -7.39
N ILE A 87 11.56 8.73 -7.64
CA ILE A 87 10.52 7.79 -8.09
C ILE A 87 9.39 7.72 -7.05
N LEU A 88 9.73 7.63 -5.76
CA LEU A 88 8.73 7.55 -4.68
C LEU A 88 7.95 8.86 -4.51
N ILE A 89 8.59 10.02 -4.62
CA ILE A 89 7.92 11.33 -4.59
C ILE A 89 6.95 11.45 -5.76
N PHE A 90 7.37 11.07 -6.96
CA PHE A 90 6.51 11.06 -8.14
C PHE A 90 5.34 10.09 -7.98
N SER A 91 5.56 8.89 -7.45
CA SER A 91 4.53 7.92 -7.12
C SER A 91 3.50 8.48 -6.12
N SER A 92 3.95 9.16 -5.08
CA SER A 92 3.06 9.83 -4.11
C SER A 92 2.19 10.89 -4.76
N TRP A 93 2.75 11.69 -5.67
CA TRP A 93 2.00 12.68 -6.44
C TRP A 93 0.93 12.01 -7.33
N THR A 94 1.24 10.90 -8.01
CA THR A 94 0.27 10.20 -8.86
C THR A 94 -0.90 9.63 -8.05
N VAL A 95 -0.67 9.13 -6.83
CA VAL A 95 -1.75 8.71 -5.92
C VAL A 95 -2.63 9.89 -5.50
N ALA A 96 -2.03 11.04 -5.17
CA ALA A 96 -2.79 12.24 -4.80
C ALA A 96 -3.71 12.70 -5.96
N VAL A 97 -3.20 12.68 -7.19
CA VAL A 97 -4.01 12.98 -8.39
C VAL A 97 -5.12 11.94 -8.58
N ALA A 98 -4.86 10.66 -8.33
CA ALA A 98 -5.88 9.60 -8.41
C ALA A 98 -7.02 9.84 -7.43
N VAL A 99 -6.72 10.25 -6.18
CA VAL A 99 -7.73 10.58 -5.16
C VAL A 99 -8.60 11.77 -5.62
N THR A 100 -8.00 12.82 -6.14
CA THR A 100 -8.75 13.97 -6.68
C THR A 100 -9.61 13.56 -7.89
N ALA A 101 -9.08 12.73 -8.77
CA ALA A 101 -9.79 12.24 -9.95
C ALA A 101 -11.01 11.37 -9.60
N ILE A 102 -10.94 10.59 -8.50
CA ILE A 102 -12.11 9.86 -7.98
C ILE A 102 -13.22 10.82 -7.57
N GLN A 103 -12.89 11.90 -6.85
CA GLN A 103 -13.86 12.91 -6.40
C GLN A 103 -14.53 13.63 -7.59
N GLU A 104 -13.83 13.72 -8.72
CA GLU A 104 -14.36 14.32 -9.95
C GLU A 104 -15.02 13.30 -10.90
N ASN A 105 -15.22 12.04 -10.48
CA ASN A 105 -15.79 10.94 -11.30
C ASN A 105 -15.01 10.65 -12.59
N LYS A 106 -13.72 10.99 -12.66
CA LYS A 106 -12.85 10.75 -13.82
C LYS A 106 -12.18 9.38 -13.77
N ILE A 107 -12.97 8.30 -13.87
CA ILE A 107 -12.51 6.92 -13.66
C ILE A 107 -11.32 6.51 -14.54
N LYS A 108 -11.28 6.93 -15.80
CA LYS A 108 -10.14 6.63 -16.70
C LYS A 108 -8.84 7.25 -16.19
N LEU A 109 -8.89 8.47 -15.65
CA LEU A 109 -7.71 9.13 -15.08
C LEU A 109 -7.22 8.40 -13.82
N VAL A 110 -8.15 7.95 -12.97
CA VAL A 110 -7.84 7.13 -11.79
C VAL A 110 -7.07 5.88 -12.18
N GLN A 111 -7.58 5.12 -13.16
CA GLN A 111 -6.93 3.90 -13.64
C GLN A 111 -5.51 4.16 -14.14
N VAL A 112 -5.32 5.21 -14.95
CA VAL A 112 -4.00 5.58 -15.48
C VAL A 112 -3.04 5.95 -14.34
N MET A 113 -3.48 6.78 -13.39
CA MET A 113 -2.63 7.19 -12.26
C MET A 113 -2.26 6.03 -11.35
N LEU A 114 -3.18 5.10 -11.08
CA LEU A 114 -2.90 3.88 -10.31
C LEU A 114 -1.90 2.96 -11.04
N TRP A 115 -2.00 2.82 -12.36
CA TRP A 115 -1.02 2.06 -13.14
C TRP A 115 0.37 2.67 -13.06
N ILE A 116 0.48 4.00 -13.21
CA ILE A 116 1.77 4.71 -13.08
C ILE A 116 2.35 4.49 -11.69
N THR A 117 1.53 4.56 -10.64
CA THR A 117 1.96 4.30 -9.26
C THR A 117 2.52 2.88 -9.10
N LEU A 118 1.82 1.87 -9.62
CA LEU A 118 2.27 0.47 -9.54
C LEU A 118 3.58 0.24 -10.31
N ILE A 119 3.74 0.87 -11.47
CA ILE A 119 4.98 0.82 -12.26
C ILE A 119 6.13 1.46 -11.48
N CYS A 120 5.93 2.63 -10.89
CA CYS A 120 6.95 3.28 -10.04
C CYS A 120 7.36 2.40 -8.85
N ALA A 121 6.38 1.77 -8.17
CA ALA A 121 6.66 0.87 -7.07
C ALA A 121 7.42 -0.39 -7.52
N ALA A 122 7.10 -0.93 -8.69
CA ALA A 122 7.84 -2.05 -9.28
C ALA A 122 9.29 -1.67 -9.63
N ILE A 123 9.51 -0.50 -10.23
CA ILE A 123 10.86 0.00 -10.54
C ILE A 123 11.68 0.17 -9.27
N PHE A 124 11.08 0.74 -8.21
CA PHE A 124 11.71 0.87 -6.91
C PHE A 124 12.10 -0.51 -6.34
N GLY A 125 11.18 -1.48 -6.38
CA GLY A 125 11.43 -2.86 -5.91
C GLY A 125 12.56 -3.55 -6.67
N ILE A 126 12.60 -3.40 -7.98
CA ILE A 126 13.66 -3.95 -8.84
C ILE A 126 15.02 -3.31 -8.50
N ASN A 127 15.09 -1.99 -8.36
CA ASN A 127 16.31 -1.29 -7.97
C ASN A 127 16.82 -1.77 -6.61
N LYS A 128 15.91 -1.96 -5.63
CA LYS A 128 16.27 -2.49 -4.31
C LYS A 128 16.72 -3.94 -4.34
N TYR A 129 16.12 -4.75 -5.19
CA TYR A 129 16.55 -6.13 -5.39
C TYR A 129 18.00 -6.19 -5.92
N PHE A 130 18.34 -5.40 -6.93
CA PHE A 130 19.71 -5.34 -7.45
C PHE A 130 20.70 -4.81 -6.42
N GLU A 131 20.33 -3.78 -5.66
CA GLU A 131 21.15 -3.23 -4.58
C GLU A 131 21.45 -4.28 -3.50
N TYR A 132 20.42 -5.01 -3.05
CA TYR A 132 20.59 -6.07 -2.06
C TYR A 132 21.42 -7.24 -2.60
N SER A 133 21.14 -7.69 -3.83
CA SER A 133 21.89 -8.76 -4.48
C SER A 133 23.37 -8.43 -4.58
N TYR A 134 23.70 -7.21 -4.96
CA TYR A 134 25.08 -6.72 -5.02
C TYR A 134 25.74 -6.73 -3.63
N LYS A 135 25.05 -6.27 -2.58
CA LYS A 135 25.59 -6.27 -1.23
C LYS A 135 25.82 -7.68 -0.71
N PHE A 136 24.87 -8.59 -0.91
CA PHE A 136 25.01 -9.98 -0.49
C PHE A 136 26.14 -10.71 -1.22
N SER A 137 26.33 -10.45 -2.53
CA SER A 137 27.44 -11.04 -3.29
C SER A 137 28.82 -10.57 -2.81
N ASN A 138 28.90 -9.38 -2.20
CA ASN A 138 30.11 -8.86 -1.56
C ASN A 138 30.24 -9.25 -0.08
N GLY A 139 29.40 -10.16 0.42
CA GLY A 139 29.45 -10.61 1.81
C GLY A 139 28.90 -9.61 2.84
N ILE A 140 28.24 -8.54 2.36
CA ILE A 140 27.65 -7.51 3.22
C ILE A 140 26.20 -7.91 3.52
N GLY A 141 25.93 -8.29 4.78
CA GLY A 141 24.61 -8.71 5.24
C GLY A 141 24.19 -8.03 6.54
N PRO A 142 22.98 -8.34 7.04
CA PRO A 142 22.45 -7.74 8.28
C PRO A 142 23.29 -8.00 9.53
N GLY A 143 24.21 -9.00 9.50
CA GLY A 143 25.09 -9.37 10.62
C GLY A 143 26.52 -8.84 10.49
N THR A 144 26.87 -8.12 9.43
CA THR A 144 28.25 -7.67 9.19
C THR A 144 28.64 -6.59 10.19
N ASP A 145 27.80 -5.56 10.35
CA ASP A 145 28.02 -4.42 11.26
C ASP A 145 26.69 -3.85 11.75
N ILE A 146 26.73 -3.07 12.83
CA ILE A 146 25.55 -2.39 13.38
C ILE A 146 24.93 -1.43 12.34
N PHE A 147 25.75 -0.75 11.54
CA PHE A 147 25.26 0.12 10.46
C PHE A 147 24.42 -0.65 9.46
N TYR A 148 24.95 -1.77 8.92
CA TYR A 148 24.22 -2.58 7.95
C TYR A 148 23.00 -3.28 8.57
N SER A 149 23.06 -3.68 9.85
CA SER A 149 21.89 -4.22 10.56
C SER A 149 20.73 -3.24 10.59
N ILE A 150 20.98 -1.99 10.95
CA ILE A 150 19.94 -0.92 10.98
C ILE A 150 19.50 -0.57 9.56
N TYR A 151 20.43 -0.49 8.61
CA TYR A 151 20.14 -0.23 7.22
C TYR A 151 19.18 -1.28 6.61
N PHE A 152 19.49 -2.56 6.77
CA PHE A 152 18.64 -3.64 6.27
C PHE A 152 17.31 -3.73 7.01
N ALA A 153 17.28 -3.47 8.34
CA ALA A 153 16.04 -3.42 9.09
C ALA A 153 15.12 -2.29 8.60
N ALA A 154 15.64 -1.06 8.49
CA ALA A 154 14.86 0.10 8.06
C ALA A 154 14.36 -0.04 6.61
N THR A 155 15.26 -0.41 5.68
CA THR A 155 14.90 -0.56 4.27
C THR A 155 14.06 -1.81 4.01
N GLY A 156 14.23 -2.90 4.78
CA GLY A 156 13.45 -4.12 4.71
C GLY A 156 12.01 -3.92 5.17
N VAL A 157 11.81 -3.24 6.30
CA VAL A 157 10.46 -2.84 6.77
C VAL A 157 9.79 -1.94 5.74
N HIS A 158 10.51 -0.95 5.19
CA HIS A 158 9.96 -0.09 4.15
C HIS A 158 9.56 -0.89 2.90
N MET A 159 10.39 -1.83 2.45
CA MET A 159 10.09 -2.71 1.33
C MET A 159 8.82 -3.54 1.58
N LEU A 160 8.64 -4.08 2.78
CA LEU A 160 7.42 -4.79 3.16
C LEU A 160 6.18 -3.90 3.01
N HIS A 161 6.26 -2.64 3.46
CA HIS A 161 5.17 -1.66 3.29
C HIS A 161 4.87 -1.36 1.83
N VAL A 162 5.90 -1.23 0.99
CA VAL A 162 5.72 -1.04 -0.46
C VAL A 162 5.00 -2.24 -1.08
N PHE A 163 5.34 -3.48 -0.72
CA PHE A 163 4.64 -4.66 -1.24
C PHE A 163 3.19 -4.74 -0.77
N ILE A 164 2.91 -4.44 0.50
CA ILE A 164 1.54 -4.37 1.01
C ILE A 164 0.76 -3.27 0.28
N GLY A 165 1.35 -2.09 0.11
CA GLY A 165 0.76 -0.99 -0.64
C GLY A 165 0.45 -1.35 -2.09
N MET A 166 1.37 -2.04 -2.78
CA MET A 166 1.14 -2.54 -4.14
C MET A 166 -0.05 -3.50 -4.20
N ALA A 167 -0.17 -4.42 -3.23
CA ALA A 167 -1.28 -5.36 -3.17
C ALA A 167 -2.62 -4.63 -2.98
N VAL A 168 -2.67 -3.67 -2.06
CA VAL A 168 -3.86 -2.84 -1.81
C VAL A 168 -4.24 -2.03 -3.06
N LEU A 169 -3.28 -1.34 -3.68
CA LEU A 169 -3.52 -0.56 -4.91
C LEU A 169 -3.96 -1.46 -6.08
N GLY A 170 -3.43 -2.67 -6.18
CA GLY A 170 -3.86 -3.67 -7.17
C GLY A 170 -5.32 -4.08 -6.98
N VAL A 171 -5.76 -4.30 -5.73
CA VAL A 171 -7.17 -4.60 -5.41
C VAL A 171 -8.06 -3.40 -5.75
N ILE A 172 -7.64 -2.18 -5.41
CA ILE A 172 -8.36 -0.94 -5.74
C ILE A 172 -8.52 -0.81 -7.26
N LEU A 173 -7.43 -1.00 -7.99
CA LEU A 173 -7.43 -0.93 -9.46
C LEU A 173 -8.40 -1.95 -10.06
N LYS A 174 -8.38 -3.21 -9.58
CA LYS A 174 -9.31 -4.26 -10.01
C LYS A 174 -10.77 -3.84 -9.76
N ARG A 175 -11.10 -3.36 -8.56
CA ARG A 175 -12.45 -2.88 -8.22
C ARG A 175 -12.89 -1.70 -9.09
N THR A 176 -11.95 -0.82 -9.48
CA THR A 176 -12.23 0.31 -10.38
C THR A 176 -12.61 -0.17 -11.79
N TYR A 177 -12.01 -1.28 -12.27
CA TYR A 177 -12.40 -1.91 -13.53
C TYR A 177 -13.77 -2.62 -13.45
N GLU A 178 -14.12 -3.20 -12.31
CA GLU A 178 -15.39 -3.86 -12.06
C GLU A 178 -16.57 -2.87 -11.88
N GLY A 179 -16.32 -1.57 -11.86
CA GLY A 179 -17.34 -0.53 -11.71
C GLY A 179 -17.95 -0.44 -10.29
N ARG A 180 -17.46 -1.22 -9.32
CA ARG A 180 -18.05 -1.27 -7.97
C ARG A 180 -17.89 0.02 -7.17
N TYR A 181 -16.99 0.92 -7.58
CA TYR A 181 -16.85 2.24 -6.92
C TYR A 181 -17.98 3.19 -7.22
N LEU A 182 -18.65 3.05 -8.37
CA LEU A 182 -19.79 3.90 -8.75
C LEU A 182 -20.99 3.69 -7.80
N SER A 183 -21.21 2.47 -7.30
CA SER A 183 -22.30 2.18 -6.37
C SER A 183 -22.07 2.78 -4.98
N LEU A 184 -20.83 2.81 -4.51
CA LEU A 184 -20.45 3.38 -3.19
C LEU A 184 -20.51 4.91 -3.18
N ILE A 185 -20.19 5.56 -4.29
CA ILE A 185 -20.25 7.03 -4.40
C ILE A 185 -21.69 7.51 -4.51
N HIS A 186 -22.58 6.77 -5.18
CA HIS A 186 -24.00 7.10 -5.25
C HIS A 186 -24.74 6.91 -3.92
N ILE A 187 -24.25 6.06 -3.01
CA ILE A 187 -24.81 5.91 -1.67
C ILE A 187 -24.36 7.06 -0.75
N SER A 188 -23.23 7.71 -1.04
CA SER A 188 -22.68 8.79 -0.23
C SER A 188 -23.05 10.20 -0.72
N GLU A 189 -23.85 10.36 -1.77
CA GLU A 189 -24.49 11.65 -2.09
C GLU A 189 -25.81 11.78 -1.35
N PRO A 190 -25.85 12.34 -0.11
CA PRO A 190 -27.09 12.88 0.39
C PRO A 190 -27.38 14.10 -0.47
N THR A 191 -28.39 13.94 -1.36
CA THR A 191 -29.21 15.03 -1.91
C THR A 191 -28.56 16.42 -1.78
N ARG A 192 -27.81 16.82 -2.79
CA ARG A 192 -27.61 18.24 -3.07
C ARG A 192 -28.97 18.82 -3.44
N GLN A 193 -29.87 18.93 -2.45
CA GLN A 193 -31.09 19.69 -2.60
C GLN A 193 -30.72 21.17 -2.72
N HIS A 194 -31.14 21.71 -3.83
CA HIS A 194 -31.21 23.09 -4.21
C HIS A 194 -31.55 24.04 -3.06
N TRP A 195 -30.69 25.02 -2.87
CA TRP A 195 -31.08 26.36 -2.38
C TRP A 195 -30.77 27.36 -3.47
#